data_5c9c3dfd1a1ca0e081fdd986afb605e6
#
_entry.id   5c9c3dfd1a1ca0e081fdd986afb605e6
#
_cell.length_a   1.000
_cell.length_b   1.000
_cell.length_c   1.000
_cell.angle_alpha   90.00
_cell.angle_beta   90.00
_cell.angle_gamma   90.00
#
_symmetry.space_group_name_H-M   'P 1'
#
loop_
_entity.id
_entity.type
_entity.pdbx_description
1 polymer ?
#
loop_
_entity_poly.entity_id
_entity_poly.type
_entity_poly.pdbx_seq_one_letter_code
_entity_poly.pdbx_strand_id
1 'polypeptide(L)'
;MGSKKLIALIVVSALLAFTLPACVSSSSNEPSKSTELKTLVIGTDPYPPFVSDDEDGNASGIDVDILTEALGRIGYKPEFKYIAWQKKNELLATGELDCIAGCFSMTGREADYRWAGPYMKSRQVVAVEPSSSITSFADLEGKSIAVQSTTKPEGILLNHTNPDMPEVVNVFSFSDRSCLIPALLKGSVDAIAAHETSIMQYEQDYGVDVRILDESLLDVGLGCAFDLNDHRGIDVELSGAFEDMIEDGTMYEILSRYFEDPSPFLQVGDVRG
;
A
#
# COMPACT_ATOMS: atom_id res chain seq x y z
N MET A 1 -45.98 -56.98 -81.33
CA MET A 1 -44.68 -57.57 -81.67
C MET A 1 -43.77 -57.24 -80.48
N GLY A 2 -43.22 -58.31 -79.87
CA GLY A 2 -42.02 -58.19 -79.00
C GLY A 2 -42.22 -57.84 -77.52
N SER A 3 -42.83 -58.79 -76.76
CA SER A 3 -42.77 -58.80 -75.31
C SER A 3 -41.40 -59.24 -74.81
N LYS A 4 -40.77 -58.49 -73.92
CA LYS A 4 -39.64 -59.01 -73.13
C LYS A 4 -39.97 -58.81 -71.63
N LYS A 5 -40.09 -59.96 -70.99
CA LYS A 5 -40.29 -60.09 -69.53
C LYS A 5 -38.97 -59.78 -68.85
N LEU A 6 -39.01 -58.89 -67.84
CA LEU A 6 -37.89 -58.64 -66.99
C LEU A 6 -38.10 -59.29 -65.62
N ILE A 7 -37.23 -60.20 -65.25
CA ILE A 7 -37.24 -60.93 -63.99
C ILE A 7 -36.65 -60.02 -62.89
N ALA A 8 -37.45 -59.71 -61.81
CA ALA A 8 -36.99 -58.98 -60.64
C ALA A 8 -36.24 -59.95 -59.72
N LEU A 9 -35.01 -59.61 -59.44
CA LEU A 9 -34.15 -60.32 -58.47
C LEU A 9 -34.27 -59.55 -57.14
N ILE A 10 -34.85 -60.17 -56.14
CA ILE A 10 -34.97 -59.60 -54.79
C ILE A 10 -33.69 -59.94 -54.04
N VAL A 11 -32.89 -58.90 -53.73
CA VAL A 11 -31.70 -59.05 -52.85
C VAL A 11 -32.17 -58.58 -51.46
N VAL A 12 -32.23 -59.51 -50.53
CA VAL A 12 -32.47 -59.24 -49.12
C VAL A 12 -31.15 -58.85 -48.48
N SER A 13 -30.95 -57.58 -48.21
CA SER A 13 -29.80 -57.08 -47.45
C SER A 13 -30.19 -57.06 -45.97
N ALA A 14 -29.58 -57.91 -45.16
CA ALA A 14 -29.65 -57.90 -43.72
C ALA A 14 -28.82 -56.72 -43.19
N LEU A 15 -29.47 -55.63 -42.65
CA LEU A 15 -28.79 -54.59 -41.91
C LEU A 15 -28.50 -55.10 -40.49
N LEU A 16 -27.23 -55.34 -40.20
CA LEU A 16 -26.72 -55.45 -38.81
C LEU A 16 -26.70 -54.05 -38.20
N ALA A 17 -27.59 -53.74 -37.29
CA ALA A 17 -27.54 -52.53 -36.50
C ALA A 17 -26.46 -52.66 -35.38
N PHE A 18 -25.29 -52.05 -35.60
CA PHE A 18 -24.30 -51.83 -34.54
C PHE A 18 -24.78 -50.70 -33.64
N THR A 19 -25.28 -51.01 -32.45
CA THR A 19 -25.56 -50.05 -31.41
C THR A 19 -24.27 -49.71 -30.68
N LEU A 20 -23.64 -48.58 -31.01
CA LEU A 20 -22.56 -47.96 -30.21
C LEU A 20 -23.20 -47.36 -28.93
N PRO A 21 -22.68 -47.68 -27.73
CA PRO A 21 -23.07 -46.96 -26.56
C PRO A 21 -22.49 -45.55 -26.64
N ALA A 22 -23.34 -44.52 -26.77
CA ALA A 22 -22.95 -43.14 -26.58
C ALA A 22 -22.63 -42.93 -25.10
N CYS A 23 -21.30 -42.83 -24.80
CA CYS A 23 -20.90 -42.24 -23.54
C CYS A 23 -21.34 -40.79 -23.50
N VAL A 24 -22.47 -40.53 -22.86
CA VAL A 24 -22.87 -39.19 -22.44
C VAL A 24 -21.90 -38.79 -21.32
N SER A 25 -20.84 -38.07 -21.67
CA SER A 25 -20.02 -37.36 -20.72
C SER A 25 -20.91 -36.25 -20.15
N SER A 26 -21.51 -36.49 -19.00
CA SER A 26 -22.14 -35.45 -18.21
C SER A 26 -21.03 -34.50 -17.78
N SER A 27 -20.79 -33.47 -18.57
CA SER A 27 -20.09 -32.27 -18.13
C SER A 27 -20.93 -31.64 -17.02
N SER A 28 -20.62 -31.99 -15.78
CA SER A 28 -21.11 -31.25 -14.63
C SER A 28 -20.44 -29.87 -14.69
N ASN A 29 -21.11 -28.90 -15.32
CA ASN A 29 -20.89 -27.51 -15.04
C ASN A 29 -21.31 -27.30 -13.58
N GLU A 30 -20.40 -27.54 -12.64
CA GLU A 30 -20.51 -26.90 -11.34
C GLU A 30 -20.43 -25.39 -11.61
N PRO A 31 -21.42 -24.61 -11.17
CA PRO A 31 -21.26 -23.16 -11.23
C PRO A 31 -20.04 -22.83 -10.36
N SER A 32 -19.01 -22.29 -11.00
CA SER A 32 -17.90 -21.64 -10.31
C SER A 32 -18.53 -20.68 -9.29
N LYS A 33 -18.51 -21.08 -8.03
CA LYS A 33 -18.91 -20.24 -6.92
C LYS A 33 -17.92 -19.09 -6.93
N SER A 34 -18.29 -17.95 -7.48
CA SER A 34 -17.53 -16.71 -7.29
C SER A 34 -17.50 -16.51 -5.79
N THR A 35 -16.37 -16.83 -5.17
CA THR A 35 -16.19 -16.58 -3.74
C THR A 35 -16.19 -15.07 -3.60
N GLU A 36 -17.27 -14.53 -3.07
CA GLU A 36 -17.35 -13.09 -2.80
C GLU A 36 -16.25 -12.74 -1.82
N LEU A 37 -15.38 -11.81 -2.20
CA LEU A 37 -14.26 -11.39 -1.38
C LEU A 37 -14.78 -10.71 -0.12
N LYS A 38 -14.19 -11.04 1.03
CA LYS A 38 -14.50 -10.38 2.29
C LYS A 38 -13.95 -8.96 2.27
N THR A 39 -14.67 -8.01 2.79
CA THR A 39 -14.18 -6.63 2.93
C THR A 39 -13.26 -6.51 4.14
N LEU A 40 -12.15 -5.79 3.98
CA LEU A 40 -11.25 -5.37 5.04
C LEU A 40 -11.24 -3.85 5.10
N VAL A 41 -11.67 -3.26 6.22
CA VAL A 41 -11.75 -1.81 6.40
C VAL A 41 -10.40 -1.27 6.86
N ILE A 42 -9.78 -0.43 6.03
CA ILE A 42 -8.44 0.12 6.23
C ILE A 42 -8.55 1.60 6.60
N GLY A 43 -8.10 1.94 7.80
CA GLY A 43 -8.00 3.33 8.23
C GLY A 43 -6.76 4.02 7.66
N THR A 44 -6.96 5.18 7.06
CA THR A 44 -5.89 5.99 6.47
C THR A 44 -6.21 7.47 6.56
N ASP A 45 -5.25 8.33 6.20
CA ASP A 45 -5.51 9.74 5.88
C ASP A 45 -4.95 10.06 4.49
N PRO A 46 -5.37 11.14 3.83
CA PRO A 46 -4.82 11.51 2.54
C PRO A 46 -3.30 11.73 2.64
N TYR A 47 -2.54 10.94 1.91
CA TYR A 47 -1.07 10.97 1.93
C TYR A 47 -0.47 10.64 0.56
N PRO A 48 -0.54 11.54 -0.42
CA PRO A 48 0.13 11.33 -1.71
C PRO A 48 1.64 11.10 -1.54
N PRO A 49 2.25 10.22 -2.34
CA PRO A 49 1.66 9.38 -3.39
C PRO A 49 1.09 8.04 -2.88
N PHE A 50 0.99 7.83 -1.56
CA PHE A 50 0.59 6.55 -0.96
C PHE A 50 -0.93 6.33 -1.00
N VAL A 51 -1.68 7.32 -0.55
CA VAL A 51 -3.15 7.30 -0.58
C VAL A 51 -3.68 8.69 -0.92
N SER A 52 -4.49 8.78 -1.96
CA SER A 52 -5.21 9.98 -2.42
C SER A 52 -6.51 9.57 -3.10
N ASP A 53 -7.33 10.52 -3.49
CA ASP A 53 -8.48 10.26 -4.35
C ASP A 53 -8.09 10.46 -5.82
N ASP A 54 -8.61 9.60 -6.69
CA ASP A 54 -8.57 9.80 -8.13
C ASP A 54 -9.64 10.83 -8.59
N GLU A 55 -9.73 11.09 -9.90
CA GLU A 55 -10.69 12.05 -10.48
C GLU A 55 -12.15 11.66 -10.23
N ASP A 56 -12.44 10.37 -10.00
CA ASP A 56 -13.77 9.83 -9.73
C ASP A 56 -14.07 9.75 -8.21
N GLY A 57 -13.11 10.12 -7.36
CA GLY A 57 -13.23 10.08 -5.90
C GLY A 57 -13.01 8.70 -5.29
N ASN A 58 -12.35 7.78 -6.01
CA ASN A 58 -11.92 6.50 -5.47
C ASN A 58 -10.52 6.62 -4.88
N ALA A 59 -10.24 5.83 -3.84
CA ALA A 59 -8.89 5.74 -3.30
C ALA A 59 -7.89 5.24 -4.36
N SER A 60 -6.74 5.91 -4.46
CA SER A 60 -5.66 5.63 -5.40
C SER A 60 -4.30 5.89 -4.76
N GLY A 61 -3.24 5.33 -5.32
CA GLY A 61 -1.86 5.53 -4.87
C GLY A 61 -1.15 4.23 -4.57
N ILE A 62 0.11 4.35 -4.11
CA ILE A 62 1.03 3.22 -3.90
C ILE A 62 0.41 2.16 -2.97
N ASP A 63 -0.05 2.58 -1.80
CA ASP A 63 -0.59 1.67 -0.80
C ASP A 63 -1.93 1.07 -1.24
N VAL A 64 -2.72 1.83 -2.00
CA VAL A 64 -3.99 1.33 -2.56
C VAL A 64 -3.74 0.21 -3.56
N ASP A 65 -2.79 0.40 -4.48
CA ASP A 65 -2.44 -0.61 -5.48
C ASP A 65 -1.84 -1.86 -4.84
N ILE A 66 -0.88 -1.69 -3.91
CA ILE A 66 -0.23 -2.81 -3.20
C ILE A 66 -1.26 -3.60 -2.39
N LEU A 67 -2.10 -2.92 -1.60
CA LEU A 67 -3.06 -3.58 -0.72
C LEU A 67 -4.22 -4.21 -1.48
N THR A 68 -4.63 -3.63 -2.61
CA THR A 68 -5.65 -4.23 -3.46
C THR A 68 -5.18 -5.57 -4.03
N GLU A 69 -3.96 -5.63 -4.54
CA GLU A 69 -3.36 -6.85 -5.06
C GLU A 69 -3.13 -7.88 -3.93
N ALA A 70 -2.44 -7.50 -2.86
CA ALA A 70 -2.09 -8.42 -1.78
C ALA A 70 -3.32 -9.01 -1.08
N LEU A 71 -4.33 -8.19 -0.77
CA LEU A 71 -5.58 -8.63 -0.17
C LEU A 71 -6.38 -9.52 -1.12
N GLY A 72 -6.36 -9.22 -2.43
CA GLY A 72 -6.99 -10.07 -3.45
C GLY A 72 -6.43 -11.49 -3.45
N ARG A 73 -5.11 -11.65 -3.26
CA ARG A 73 -4.43 -12.96 -3.18
C ARG A 73 -4.89 -13.80 -2.00
N ILE A 74 -5.28 -13.17 -0.89
CA ILE A 74 -5.74 -13.85 0.32
C ILE A 74 -7.26 -13.83 0.52
N GLY A 75 -8.02 -13.47 -0.53
CA GLY A 75 -9.49 -13.56 -0.54
C GLY A 75 -10.22 -12.39 0.09
N TYR A 76 -9.57 -11.22 0.18
CA TYR A 76 -10.14 -9.99 0.69
C TYR A 76 -10.16 -8.90 -0.39
N LYS A 77 -10.99 -7.86 -0.17
CA LYS A 77 -10.97 -6.59 -0.89
C LYS A 77 -10.82 -5.45 0.11
N PRO A 78 -10.00 -4.44 -0.17
CA PRO A 78 -9.88 -3.28 0.71
C PRO A 78 -11.12 -2.37 0.61
N GLU A 79 -11.43 -1.73 1.74
CA GLU A 79 -12.28 -0.56 1.83
C GLU A 79 -11.49 0.52 2.57
N PHE A 80 -11.01 1.53 1.85
CA PHE A 80 -10.24 2.63 2.44
C PHE A 80 -11.18 3.64 3.09
N LYS A 81 -10.93 3.93 4.37
CA LYS A 81 -11.71 4.87 5.17
C LYS A 81 -10.81 6.00 5.65
N TYR A 82 -11.08 7.23 5.20
CA TYR A 82 -10.37 8.40 5.71
C TYR A 82 -10.77 8.70 7.15
N ILE A 83 -9.76 8.85 8.00
CA ILE A 83 -9.91 9.10 9.43
C ILE A 83 -9.10 10.33 9.87
N ALA A 84 -9.45 10.91 11.00
CA ALA A 84 -8.54 11.79 11.71
C ALA A 84 -7.39 10.93 12.27
N TRP A 85 -6.16 11.15 11.77
CA TRP A 85 -5.01 10.29 12.06
C TRP A 85 -4.75 10.06 13.55
N GLN A 86 -5.01 11.06 14.36
CA GLN A 86 -4.86 10.99 15.84
C GLN A 86 -5.80 9.96 16.48
N LYS A 87 -6.90 9.60 15.79
CA LYS A 87 -7.90 8.64 16.29
C LYS A 87 -7.64 7.19 15.84
N LYS A 88 -6.59 6.96 15.06
CA LYS A 88 -6.32 5.63 14.46
C LYS A 88 -6.35 4.47 15.48
N ASN A 89 -5.72 4.68 16.65
CA ASN A 89 -5.64 3.64 17.67
C ASN A 89 -6.99 3.39 18.35
N GLU A 90 -7.78 4.43 18.59
CA GLU A 90 -9.12 4.32 19.15
C GLU A 90 -10.04 3.54 18.20
N LEU A 91 -10.04 3.92 16.92
CA LEU A 91 -10.86 3.28 15.90
C LEU A 91 -10.46 1.81 15.65
N LEU A 92 -9.16 1.51 15.70
CA LEU A 92 -8.66 0.14 15.61
C LEU A 92 -9.11 -0.68 16.81
N ALA A 93 -8.94 -0.17 18.03
CA ALA A 93 -9.31 -0.88 19.26
C ALA A 93 -10.82 -1.10 19.40
N THR A 94 -11.66 -0.23 18.83
CA THR A 94 -13.13 -0.41 18.81
C THR A 94 -13.61 -1.36 17.71
N GLY A 95 -12.74 -1.76 16.77
CA GLY A 95 -13.10 -2.59 15.62
C GLY A 95 -13.87 -1.85 14.51
N GLU A 96 -13.85 -0.50 14.54
CA GLU A 96 -14.34 0.30 13.41
C GLU A 96 -13.43 0.23 12.19
N LEU A 97 -12.17 -0.16 12.41
CA LEU A 97 -11.17 -0.48 11.41
C LEU A 97 -10.67 -1.88 11.66
N ASP A 98 -10.37 -2.59 10.57
CA ASP A 98 -9.67 -3.88 10.63
C ASP A 98 -8.16 -3.68 10.74
N CYS A 99 -7.62 -2.70 10.03
CA CYS A 99 -6.20 -2.33 10.10
C CYS A 99 -5.98 -0.85 9.77
N ILE A 100 -4.75 -0.40 9.98
CA ILE A 100 -4.26 0.93 9.63
C ILE A 100 -3.17 0.79 8.58
N ALA A 101 -3.25 1.58 7.51
CA ALA A 101 -2.22 1.69 6.48
C ALA A 101 -2.16 3.14 5.96
N GLY A 102 -1.33 3.42 4.96
CA GLY A 102 -1.10 4.75 4.43
C GLY A 102 0.29 5.25 4.85
N CYS A 103 1.34 4.66 4.26
CA CYS A 103 2.73 4.97 4.60
C CYS A 103 3.02 4.81 6.10
N PHE A 104 2.48 3.75 6.72
CA PHE A 104 2.56 3.58 8.16
C PHE A 104 3.85 2.86 8.56
N SER A 105 4.75 3.59 9.25
CA SER A 105 6.07 3.08 9.65
C SER A 105 5.95 2.03 10.76
N MET A 106 6.49 0.84 10.52
CA MET A 106 6.62 -0.23 11.52
C MET A 106 7.74 0.05 12.50
N THR A 107 8.90 0.47 11.99
CA THR A 107 10.15 0.65 12.75
C THR A 107 9.94 1.40 14.06
N GLY A 108 10.31 0.75 15.18
CA GLY A 108 10.13 1.25 16.54
C GLY A 108 8.66 1.32 17.00
N ARG A 109 7.78 0.49 16.41
CA ARG A 109 6.40 0.23 16.83
C ARG A 109 6.05 -1.25 16.75
N GLU A 110 7.07 -2.11 16.67
CA GLU A 110 6.91 -3.55 16.44
C GLU A 110 6.07 -4.19 17.55
N ALA A 111 6.18 -3.66 18.77
CA ALA A 111 5.42 -4.16 19.94
C ALA A 111 4.03 -3.52 20.11
N ASP A 112 3.72 -2.46 19.34
CA ASP A 112 2.46 -1.71 19.52
C ASP A 112 1.29 -2.32 18.75
N TYR A 113 1.58 -3.14 17.72
CA TYR A 113 0.60 -3.70 16.79
C TYR A 113 1.00 -5.12 16.38
N ARG A 114 0.05 -5.85 15.82
CA ARG A 114 0.35 -6.98 14.93
C ARG A 114 0.56 -6.42 13.54
N TRP A 115 1.67 -6.75 12.92
CA TRP A 115 2.07 -6.15 11.65
C TRP A 115 2.00 -7.13 10.49
N ALA A 116 1.45 -6.66 9.37
CA ALA A 116 1.73 -7.23 8.04
C ALA A 116 2.77 -6.38 7.33
N GLY A 117 3.86 -7.01 6.88
CA GLY A 117 4.97 -6.33 6.20
C GLY A 117 6.34 -6.63 6.82
N PRO A 118 7.36 -5.79 6.55
CA PRO A 118 7.29 -4.58 5.71
C PRO A 118 7.12 -4.91 4.23
N TYR A 119 6.31 -4.12 3.53
CA TYR A 119 6.12 -4.24 2.08
C TYR A 119 7.01 -3.28 1.29
N MET A 120 7.48 -2.20 1.90
CA MET A 120 8.29 -1.16 1.28
C MET A 120 9.22 -0.52 2.30
N LYS A 121 10.44 -0.13 1.87
CA LYS A 121 11.33 0.74 2.63
C LYS A 121 11.02 2.20 2.33
N SER A 122 11.16 3.08 3.31
CA SER A 122 11.05 4.53 3.16
C SER A 122 12.00 5.26 4.10
N ARG A 123 12.21 6.56 3.91
CA ARG A 123 13.02 7.41 4.79
C ARG A 123 12.14 8.53 5.38
N GLN A 124 12.32 8.78 6.67
CA GLN A 124 11.86 10.03 7.29
C GLN A 124 12.99 11.06 7.14
N VAL A 125 12.70 12.20 6.57
CA VAL A 125 13.69 13.21 6.22
C VAL A 125 13.27 14.59 6.70
N VAL A 126 14.23 15.52 6.70
CA VAL A 126 13.97 16.96 6.93
C VAL A 126 14.11 17.68 5.60
N ALA A 127 13.15 18.57 5.31
CA ALA A 127 13.20 19.43 4.14
C ALA A 127 13.10 20.91 4.54
N VAL A 128 13.76 21.75 3.76
CA VAL A 128 13.88 23.18 3.96
C VAL A 128 13.63 23.93 2.66
N GLU A 129 13.40 25.23 2.70
CA GLU A 129 13.37 26.03 1.47
C GLU A 129 14.70 25.94 0.73
N PRO A 130 14.74 25.98 -0.62
CA PRO A 130 15.96 25.85 -1.40
C PRO A 130 16.99 26.94 -1.08
N SER A 131 16.54 28.14 -0.71
CA SER A 131 17.36 29.28 -0.33
C SER A 131 17.86 29.26 1.13
N SER A 132 17.42 28.26 1.92
CA SER A 132 17.80 28.14 3.33
C SER A 132 19.30 27.89 3.48
N SER A 133 19.89 28.49 4.53
CA SER A 133 21.28 28.20 4.92
C SER A 133 21.47 26.89 5.68
N ILE A 134 20.36 26.20 6.04
CA ILE A 134 20.37 24.89 6.72
C ILE A 134 20.77 23.84 5.70
N THR A 135 21.92 23.20 5.86
CA THR A 135 22.46 22.19 4.93
C THR A 135 22.63 20.82 5.56
N SER A 136 22.55 20.73 6.87
CA SER A 136 22.70 19.50 7.65
C SER A 136 21.83 19.56 8.91
N PHE A 137 21.73 18.44 9.63
CA PHE A 137 21.06 18.40 10.93
C PHE A 137 21.69 19.37 11.94
N ALA A 138 23.02 19.52 11.93
CA ALA A 138 23.68 20.45 12.85
C ALA A 138 23.19 21.90 12.72
N ASP A 139 22.77 22.32 11.53
CA ASP A 139 22.24 23.67 11.28
C ASP A 139 20.82 23.89 11.83
N LEU A 140 20.16 22.82 12.30
CA LEU A 140 18.82 22.86 12.87
C LEU A 140 18.82 23.30 14.35
N GLU A 141 19.98 23.48 14.97
CA GLU A 141 20.07 23.98 16.35
C GLU A 141 19.34 25.32 16.47
N GLY A 142 18.41 25.40 17.43
CA GLY A 142 17.63 26.60 17.67
C GLY A 142 16.62 26.96 16.55
N LYS A 143 16.37 26.06 15.59
CA LYS A 143 15.36 26.22 14.52
C LYS A 143 14.00 25.68 14.94
N SER A 144 13.00 25.99 14.13
CA SER A 144 11.62 25.50 14.27
C SER A 144 11.32 24.48 13.16
N ILE A 145 10.72 23.35 13.55
CA ILE A 145 10.37 22.28 12.61
C ILE A 145 8.88 21.97 12.72
N ALA A 146 8.20 21.82 11.57
CA ALA A 146 6.82 21.34 11.55
C ALA A 146 6.75 19.85 11.19
N VAL A 147 5.83 19.14 11.86
CA VAL A 147 5.55 17.72 11.70
C VAL A 147 4.05 17.47 11.74
N GLN A 148 3.60 16.30 11.26
CA GLN A 148 2.26 15.84 11.56
C GLN A 148 2.22 15.18 12.95
N SER A 149 1.16 15.44 13.70
CA SER A 149 0.93 14.86 15.03
C SER A 149 0.88 13.33 14.98
N THR A 150 1.38 12.68 16.03
CA THR A 150 1.39 11.22 16.23
C THR A 150 2.16 10.43 15.16
N THR A 151 3.12 11.11 14.50
CA THR A 151 4.04 10.50 13.52
C THR A 151 5.41 10.19 14.14
N LYS A 152 6.25 9.45 13.40
CA LYS A 152 7.63 9.16 13.84
C LYS A 152 8.49 10.42 13.95
N PRO A 153 8.50 11.35 12.98
CA PRO A 153 9.26 12.60 13.12
C PRO A 153 8.89 13.37 14.38
N GLU A 154 7.58 13.50 14.71
CA GLU A 154 7.17 14.14 15.94
C GLU A 154 7.79 13.46 17.17
N GLY A 155 7.65 12.14 17.26
CA GLY A 155 8.21 11.37 18.38
C GLY A 155 9.72 11.50 18.51
N ILE A 156 10.46 11.49 17.39
CA ILE A 156 11.92 11.64 17.37
C ILE A 156 12.32 13.02 17.91
N LEU A 157 11.68 14.08 17.41
CA LEU A 157 12.01 15.46 17.76
C LEU A 157 11.63 15.80 19.22
N LEU A 158 10.42 15.40 19.66
CA LEU A 158 9.95 15.69 21.02
C LEU A 158 10.68 14.89 22.11
N ASN A 159 11.12 13.65 21.80
CA ASN A 159 11.78 12.77 22.76
C ASN A 159 13.29 12.69 22.58
N HIS A 160 13.87 13.45 21.64
CA HIS A 160 15.30 13.51 21.34
C HIS A 160 15.92 12.11 21.13
N THR A 161 15.21 11.24 20.36
CA THR A 161 15.63 9.85 20.19
C THR A 161 16.64 9.63 19.06
N ASN A 162 16.86 10.63 18.21
CA ASN A 162 17.94 10.61 17.22
C ASN A 162 19.13 11.43 17.77
N PRO A 163 20.29 10.79 18.06
CA PRO A 163 21.45 11.46 18.66
C PRO A 163 22.13 12.47 17.72
N ASP A 164 21.92 12.37 16.42
CA ASP A 164 22.50 13.29 15.43
C ASP A 164 21.67 14.58 15.26
N MET A 165 20.46 14.61 15.85
CA MET A 165 19.60 15.79 15.83
C MET A 165 19.93 16.74 16.98
N PRO A 166 20.21 18.03 16.70
CA PRO A 166 20.38 19.04 17.74
C PRO A 166 19.05 19.40 18.40
N GLU A 167 19.13 20.20 19.46
CA GLU A 167 17.91 20.79 20.06
C GLU A 167 17.31 21.84 19.14
N VAL A 168 16.06 21.61 18.73
CA VAL A 168 15.26 22.58 18.01
C VAL A 168 14.48 23.45 18.99
N VAL A 169 14.24 24.72 18.64
CA VAL A 169 13.55 25.65 19.56
C VAL A 169 12.06 25.34 19.67
N ASN A 170 11.44 24.91 18.57
CA ASN A 170 10.03 24.55 18.53
C ASN A 170 9.76 23.39 17.58
N VAL A 171 8.90 22.47 17.99
CA VAL A 171 8.27 21.46 17.15
C VAL A 171 6.79 21.81 17.00
N PHE A 172 6.37 22.18 15.80
CA PHE A 172 4.98 22.49 15.48
C PHE A 172 4.27 21.26 14.96
N SER A 173 3.38 20.70 15.79
CA SER A 173 2.61 19.50 15.45
C SER A 173 1.28 19.89 14.84
N PHE A 174 1.09 19.63 13.54
CA PHE A 174 -0.17 19.83 12.85
C PHE A 174 -1.00 18.55 12.84
N SER A 175 -2.33 18.69 13.01
CA SER A 175 -3.24 17.55 12.86
C SER A 175 -3.36 17.08 11.39
N ASP A 176 -3.18 18.01 10.47
CA ASP A 176 -3.27 17.81 9.03
C ASP A 176 -1.91 18.11 8.38
N ARG A 177 -1.36 17.13 7.66
CA ARG A 177 -0.05 17.25 6.99
C ARG A 177 -0.05 18.24 5.84
N SER A 178 -1.22 18.53 5.23
CA SER A 178 -1.33 19.53 4.18
C SER A 178 -0.89 20.94 4.63
N CYS A 179 -0.78 21.16 5.94
CA CYS A 179 -0.28 22.40 6.52
C CYS A 179 1.25 22.52 6.49
N LEU A 180 2.01 21.42 6.28
CA LEU A 180 3.48 21.43 6.39
C LEU A 180 4.15 22.30 5.33
N ILE A 181 3.90 22.03 4.05
CA ILE A 181 4.48 22.81 2.94
C ILE A 181 4.08 24.29 3.01
N PRO A 182 2.79 24.65 3.20
CA PRO A 182 2.43 26.05 3.39
C PRO A 182 3.12 26.73 4.58
N ALA A 183 3.35 26.02 5.69
CA ALA A 183 4.06 26.57 6.84
C ALA A 183 5.53 26.87 6.52
N LEU A 184 6.20 25.96 5.78
CA LEU A 184 7.57 26.16 5.30
C LEU A 184 7.65 27.34 4.33
N LEU A 185 6.87 27.33 3.25
CA LEU A 185 6.94 28.34 2.20
C LEU A 185 6.54 29.75 2.68
N LYS A 186 5.75 29.87 3.75
CA LYS A 186 5.43 31.15 4.38
C LYS A 186 6.46 31.59 5.42
N GLY A 187 7.51 30.82 5.64
CA GLY A 187 8.52 31.10 6.66
C GLY A 187 7.98 31.04 8.09
N SER A 188 6.87 30.32 8.33
CA SER A 188 6.34 30.09 9.67
C SER A 188 7.16 29.09 10.47
N VAL A 189 7.89 28.23 9.78
CA VAL A 189 8.88 27.28 10.30
C VAL A 189 10.12 27.28 9.41
N ASP A 190 11.27 26.88 9.96
CA ASP A 190 12.53 26.81 9.24
C ASP A 190 12.65 25.50 8.41
N ALA A 191 11.98 24.44 8.86
CA ALA A 191 12.02 23.12 8.26
C ALA A 191 10.71 22.36 8.48
N ILE A 192 10.53 21.29 7.69
CA ILE A 192 9.47 20.30 7.87
C ILE A 192 10.10 18.90 7.94
N ALA A 193 9.42 17.94 8.59
CA ALA A 193 9.85 16.55 8.58
C ALA A 193 8.70 15.61 8.25
N ALA A 194 8.93 14.72 7.26
CA ALA A 194 7.97 13.78 6.74
C ALA A 194 8.67 12.64 5.96
N HIS A 195 7.92 11.74 5.34
CA HIS A 195 8.46 10.80 4.38
C HIS A 195 8.99 11.50 3.13
N GLU A 196 10.18 11.11 2.68
CA GLU A 196 10.85 11.67 1.50
C GLU A 196 9.96 11.65 0.25
N THR A 197 9.36 10.50 -0.03
CA THR A 197 8.47 10.32 -1.20
C THR A 197 7.27 11.25 -1.17
N SER A 198 6.74 11.56 0.01
CA SER A 198 5.63 12.50 0.16
C SER A 198 6.07 13.95 -0.08
N ILE A 199 7.26 14.31 0.35
CA ILE A 199 7.83 15.64 0.07
C ILE A 199 8.05 15.82 -1.43
N MET A 200 8.66 14.83 -2.10
CA MET A 200 8.86 14.84 -3.56
C MET A 200 7.54 14.93 -4.34
N GLN A 201 6.47 14.26 -3.85
CA GLN A 201 5.15 14.37 -4.48
C GLN A 201 4.58 15.78 -4.37
N TYR A 202 4.73 16.44 -3.22
CA TYR A 202 4.29 17.83 -3.06
C TYR A 202 5.02 18.79 -4.01
N GLU A 203 6.32 18.59 -4.26
CA GLU A 203 7.05 19.40 -5.24
C GLU A 203 6.40 19.30 -6.62
N GLN A 204 5.99 18.10 -7.02
CA GLN A 204 5.33 17.87 -8.32
C GLN A 204 3.91 18.46 -8.35
N ASP A 205 3.09 18.18 -7.33
CA ASP A 205 1.68 18.55 -7.31
C ASP A 205 1.45 20.06 -7.23
N TYR A 206 2.31 20.76 -6.48
CA TYR A 206 2.17 22.20 -6.23
C TYR A 206 3.14 23.07 -7.06
N GLY A 207 4.04 22.45 -7.81
CA GLY A 207 5.05 23.16 -8.60
C GLY A 207 5.98 24.02 -7.72
N VAL A 208 6.34 23.51 -6.55
CA VAL A 208 7.22 24.16 -5.58
C VAL A 208 8.50 23.38 -5.44
N ASP A 209 9.60 24.05 -5.15
CA ASP A 209 10.87 23.41 -4.84
C ASP A 209 11.10 23.43 -3.34
N VAL A 210 11.57 22.31 -2.79
CA VAL A 210 12.12 22.21 -1.43
C VAL A 210 13.44 21.46 -1.50
N ARG A 211 14.30 21.65 -0.55
CA ARG A 211 15.56 20.90 -0.46
C ARG A 211 15.50 19.93 0.70
N ILE A 212 15.55 18.63 0.38
CA ILE A 212 15.68 17.55 1.35
C ILE A 212 17.13 17.51 1.81
N LEU A 213 17.36 17.41 3.13
CA LEU A 213 18.69 17.19 3.69
C LEU A 213 19.16 15.75 3.43
N ASP A 214 20.46 15.57 3.27
CA ASP A 214 21.04 14.26 2.96
C ASP A 214 20.84 13.25 4.10
N GLU A 215 20.88 13.73 5.35
CA GLU A 215 20.70 12.89 6.53
C GLU A 215 19.25 12.42 6.67
N SER A 216 19.12 11.17 7.11
CA SER A 216 17.81 10.56 7.42
C SER A 216 17.52 10.65 8.91
N LEU A 217 16.32 11.11 9.27
CA LEU A 217 15.85 11.01 10.64
C LEU A 217 15.68 9.55 11.07
N LEU A 218 15.19 8.72 10.17
CA LEU A 218 14.94 7.30 10.39
C LEU A 218 14.66 6.59 9.07
N ASP A 219 15.34 5.49 8.82
CA ASP A 219 14.95 4.54 7.79
C ASP A 219 13.86 3.62 8.35
N VAL A 220 12.79 3.41 7.61
CA VAL A 220 11.60 2.71 8.09
C VAL A 220 11.11 1.65 7.11
N GLY A 221 10.59 0.56 7.66
CA GLY A 221 9.72 -0.36 6.94
C GLY A 221 8.27 0.11 7.02
N LEU A 222 7.54 0.05 5.90
CA LEU A 222 6.11 0.35 5.85
C LEU A 222 5.31 -0.94 5.94
N GLY A 223 4.22 -0.91 6.70
CA GLY A 223 3.36 -2.06 6.91
C GLY A 223 1.92 -1.69 7.22
N CYS A 224 1.08 -2.73 7.33
CA CYS A 224 -0.29 -2.61 7.84
C CYS A 224 -0.33 -3.04 9.30
N ALA A 225 -0.92 -2.20 10.14
CA ALA A 225 -1.02 -2.42 11.57
C ALA A 225 -2.42 -2.92 11.95
N PHE A 226 -2.47 -4.06 12.64
CA PHE A 226 -3.67 -4.66 13.21
C PHE A 226 -3.65 -4.53 14.73
N ASP A 227 -4.81 -4.58 15.37
CA ASP A 227 -4.89 -4.60 16.84
C ASP A 227 -4.12 -5.81 17.41
N LEU A 228 -3.47 -5.64 18.56
CA LEU A 228 -2.73 -6.73 19.22
C LEU A 228 -3.62 -7.93 19.55
N ASN A 229 -4.92 -7.70 19.74
CA ASN A 229 -5.91 -8.74 20.02
C ASN A 229 -6.57 -9.32 18.77
N ASP A 230 -6.14 -8.92 17.57
CA ASP A 230 -6.60 -9.53 16.32
C ASP A 230 -5.93 -10.89 16.13
N HIS A 231 -6.69 -11.95 16.31
CA HIS A 231 -6.21 -13.33 16.18
C HIS A 231 -6.70 -14.03 14.91
N ARG A 232 -7.21 -13.26 13.92
CA ARG A 232 -7.66 -13.80 12.63
C ARG A 232 -6.54 -14.34 11.76
N GLY A 233 -5.28 -13.94 12.01
CA GLY A 233 -4.10 -14.37 11.26
C GLY A 233 -3.92 -13.63 9.92
N ILE A 234 -4.72 -12.59 9.65
CA ILE A 234 -4.66 -11.81 8.40
C ILE A 234 -3.30 -11.12 8.27
N ASP A 235 -2.70 -10.65 9.36
CA ASP A 235 -1.37 -10.06 9.42
C ASP A 235 -0.29 -10.99 8.85
N VAL A 236 -0.37 -12.28 9.18
CA VAL A 236 0.57 -13.31 8.68
C VAL A 236 0.32 -13.64 7.22
N GLU A 237 -0.96 -13.86 6.82
CA GLU A 237 -1.32 -14.16 5.44
C GLU A 237 -0.96 -12.98 4.51
N LEU A 238 -1.20 -11.75 4.94
CA LEU A 238 -0.90 -10.54 4.17
C LEU A 238 0.62 -10.32 4.05
N SER A 239 1.40 -10.61 5.12
CA SER A 239 2.87 -10.61 5.04
C SER A 239 3.39 -11.59 4.00
N GLY A 240 2.84 -12.81 3.96
CA GLY A 240 3.17 -13.79 2.94
C GLY A 240 2.83 -13.31 1.53
N ALA A 241 1.67 -12.66 1.35
CA ALA A 241 1.29 -12.10 0.06
C ALA A 241 2.26 -10.98 -0.40
N PHE A 242 2.76 -10.14 0.50
CA PHE A 242 3.80 -9.16 0.15
C PHE A 242 5.12 -9.82 -0.24
N GLU A 243 5.54 -10.88 0.45
CA GLU A 243 6.74 -11.65 0.08
C GLU A 243 6.59 -12.28 -1.30
N ASP A 244 5.46 -12.92 -1.58
CA ASP A 244 5.13 -13.48 -2.89
C ASP A 244 5.16 -12.40 -4.00
N MET A 245 4.62 -11.21 -3.74
CA MET A 245 4.62 -10.09 -4.69
C MET A 245 6.03 -9.55 -4.97
N ILE A 246 6.93 -9.59 -3.99
CA ILE A 246 8.34 -9.23 -4.18
C ILE A 246 9.03 -10.30 -5.02
N GLU A 247 8.80 -11.59 -4.72
CA GLU A 247 9.44 -12.71 -5.41
C GLU A 247 8.98 -12.86 -6.87
N ASP A 248 7.69 -12.66 -7.15
CA ASP A 248 7.14 -12.80 -8.51
C ASP A 248 7.26 -11.53 -9.36
N GLY A 249 7.76 -10.43 -8.78
CA GLY A 249 8.00 -9.15 -9.46
C GLY A 249 6.78 -8.21 -9.49
N THR A 250 5.62 -8.61 -9.01
CA THR A 250 4.40 -7.78 -9.00
C THR A 250 4.61 -6.49 -8.20
N MET A 251 5.34 -6.57 -7.07
CA MET A 251 5.66 -5.38 -6.27
C MET A 251 6.50 -4.37 -7.06
N TYR A 252 7.50 -4.86 -7.81
CA TYR A 252 8.32 -4.02 -8.69
C TYR A 252 7.46 -3.35 -9.78
N GLU A 253 6.55 -4.09 -10.41
CA GLU A 253 5.66 -3.57 -11.44
C GLU A 253 4.72 -2.47 -10.90
N ILE A 254 4.17 -2.67 -9.70
CA ILE A 254 3.32 -1.66 -9.04
C ILE A 254 4.14 -0.40 -8.78
N LEU A 255 5.29 -0.52 -8.11
CA LEU A 255 6.12 0.63 -7.74
C LEU A 255 6.71 1.37 -8.96
N SER A 256 6.93 0.68 -10.09
CA SER A 256 7.38 1.29 -11.35
C SER A 256 6.39 2.28 -11.98
N ARG A 257 5.14 2.30 -11.51
CA ARG A 257 4.15 3.32 -11.91
C ARG A 257 4.39 4.66 -11.24
N TYR A 258 5.11 4.66 -10.11
CA TYR A 258 5.33 5.80 -9.23
C TYR A 258 6.78 6.27 -9.19
N PHE A 259 7.74 5.37 -9.45
CA PHE A 259 9.18 5.62 -9.37
C PHE A 259 9.88 5.16 -10.64
N GLU A 260 10.87 5.93 -11.10
CA GLU A 260 11.72 5.56 -12.22
C GLU A 260 12.56 4.31 -11.90
N ASP A 261 13.11 4.23 -10.69
CA ASP A 261 13.77 3.04 -10.15
C ASP A 261 13.17 2.66 -8.80
N PRO A 262 12.33 1.62 -8.72
CA PRO A 262 11.75 1.14 -7.49
C PRO A 262 12.69 0.27 -6.63
N SER A 263 13.85 -0.14 -7.15
CA SER A 263 14.75 -1.10 -6.48
C SER A 263 15.15 -0.70 -5.06
N PRO A 264 15.43 0.58 -4.73
CA PRO A 264 15.78 0.97 -3.35
C PRO A 264 14.66 0.74 -2.34
N PHE A 265 13.40 0.84 -2.78
CA PHE A 265 12.23 0.68 -1.91
C PHE A 265 11.91 -0.78 -1.58
N LEU A 266 12.45 -1.73 -2.36
CA LEU A 266 12.27 -3.17 -2.17
C LEU A 266 13.28 -3.80 -1.22
N GLN A 267 14.28 -3.05 -0.73
CA GLN A 267 15.30 -3.53 0.19
C GLN A 267 14.77 -3.58 1.64
N VAL A 268 13.64 -4.26 1.83
CA VAL A 268 12.95 -4.32 3.13
C VAL A 268 13.70 -5.13 4.19
N GLY A 269 14.67 -5.96 3.81
CA GLY A 269 15.51 -6.72 4.74
C GLY A 269 16.29 -5.84 5.71
N ASP A 270 16.68 -4.63 5.29
CA ASP A 270 17.48 -3.68 6.09
C ASP A 270 16.66 -2.99 7.20
N VAL A 271 15.35 -3.06 7.14
CA VAL A 271 14.42 -2.36 8.05
C VAL A 271 13.46 -3.31 8.78
N ARG A 272 13.70 -4.62 8.68
CA ARG A 272 13.07 -5.63 9.53
C ARG A 272 13.73 -5.57 10.91
N GLY A 273 12.96 -5.23 11.95
CA GLY A 273 13.39 -5.18 13.34
C GLY A 273 13.69 -6.57 13.92
#